data_fe7aaee4efc34560225b66239904538b
#
_entry.id   fe7aaee4efc34560225b66239904538b
#
_cell.length_a   1.000
_cell.length_b   1.000
_cell.length_c   1.000
_cell.angle_alpha   90.00
_cell.angle_beta   90.00
_cell.angle_gamma   90.00
#
_symmetry.space_group_name_H-M   'P 1'
#
loop_
_entity.id
_entity.type
_entity.pdbx_description
1 polymer ?
#
loop_
_entity_poly.entity_id
_entity_poly.type
_entity_poly.pdbx_seq_one_letter_code
_entity_poly.pdbx_strand_id
1 'polypeptide(L)'
;LNSGKGSVRIVFPGGSYRPGMTYRMRVEVRDPDQQRWGFQLTARLASDPANAQAGDLVPPGDLSRAVCGNGAIKPCSADNQVQLIMHTVPGTRTGIRSGTDFEFDWIAPPAGSGAVSFYVAGNAANGDGTNQGDYIYTSSLTIQEDTSPLGVRASAYDVAHLVSNLPGWADRQDRNLATPWGIALGPTTAFWVSNAGTATSTLYNSAGDPFPVGAPLVVRIPQGAGRSGPAEVTGQVWNGTPGFEIGPGAPASFLFATRSGVVAAWNRNVDPVNAIVVADNPSAVYTGLALGVSSRGPTLYAADFKNRVIDVFDRAFRPVQLPGGFADPNLPAGFAPFNIQRFGASLYVTYARQNAAGTDEVAAEGAGIINVFDLEGNLLRRLFTGGPLNAPWGMTMAPSFFGEFSDTLLVGNLGDGRIHAIDPATGRYAGMLRYRDGNPVALEGLYGLITGNGRNGGDPNAVYFTAAVSGQARKGSNGVFGRITVLP
;
A
#
# COMPACT_ATOMS: atom_id res chain seq x y z
N LEU A 1 -38.60 -8.25 1.04
CA LEU A 1 -37.34 -7.63 1.40
C LEU A 1 -37.17 -7.68 2.93
N ASN A 2 -35.96 -7.97 3.40
CA ASN A 2 -35.59 -7.99 4.83
C ASN A 2 -36.44 -8.94 5.71
N SER A 3 -36.92 -10.04 5.15
CA SER A 3 -37.84 -10.99 5.84
C SER A 3 -37.12 -12.21 6.44
N GLY A 4 -35.82 -12.40 6.10
CA GLY A 4 -34.98 -13.47 6.66
C GLY A 4 -34.32 -13.09 7.98
N LYS A 5 -33.38 -13.93 8.44
CA LYS A 5 -32.59 -13.72 9.66
C LYS A 5 -31.30 -12.95 9.43
N GLY A 6 -31.04 -12.56 8.20
CA GLY A 6 -29.78 -11.95 7.77
C GLY A 6 -29.82 -10.43 7.69
N SER A 7 -28.77 -9.90 7.10
CA SER A 7 -28.58 -8.46 6.89
C SER A 7 -27.64 -8.17 5.73
N VAL A 8 -27.71 -6.96 5.21
CA VAL A 8 -26.66 -6.37 4.36
C VAL A 8 -26.19 -5.05 4.96
N ARG A 9 -24.89 -4.80 4.95
CA ARG A 9 -24.28 -3.58 5.46
C ARG A 9 -23.25 -3.03 4.50
N ILE A 10 -23.24 -1.71 4.31
CA ILE A 10 -22.20 -0.99 3.60
C ILE A 10 -21.18 -0.52 4.62
N VAL A 11 -19.92 -0.81 4.38
CA VAL A 11 -18.79 -0.34 5.19
C VAL A 11 -17.98 0.63 4.37
N PHE A 12 -17.99 1.88 4.81
CA PHE A 12 -17.14 2.95 4.30
C PHE A 12 -15.98 3.15 5.28
N PRO A 13 -14.73 3.31 4.79
CA PRO A 13 -13.57 3.43 5.67
C PRO A 13 -13.43 4.82 6.32
N GLY A 14 -14.46 5.66 6.30
CA GLY A 14 -14.43 7.03 6.74
C GLY A 14 -15.72 7.54 7.39
N GLY A 15 -15.69 8.76 7.98
CA GLY A 15 -16.88 9.50 8.42
C GLY A 15 -17.41 10.46 7.33
N SER A 16 -16.50 10.93 6.47
CA SER A 16 -16.76 11.83 5.33
C SER A 16 -15.83 11.46 4.17
N TYR A 17 -16.17 11.88 2.96
CA TYR A 17 -15.32 11.66 1.80
C TYR A 17 -14.65 12.95 1.33
N ARG A 18 -13.46 12.85 0.75
CA ARG A 18 -12.79 13.93 0.02
C ARG A 18 -12.96 13.76 -1.48
N PRO A 19 -13.24 14.85 -2.20
CA PRO A 19 -13.40 14.84 -3.64
C PRO A 19 -12.23 14.21 -4.38
N GLY A 20 -12.53 13.36 -5.38
CA GLY A 20 -11.53 12.72 -6.22
C GLY A 20 -10.72 11.59 -5.58
N MET A 21 -10.88 11.32 -4.29
CA MET A 21 -10.19 10.25 -3.59
C MET A 21 -10.81 8.89 -3.89
N THR A 22 -9.98 7.86 -3.85
CA THR A 22 -10.41 6.46 -4.00
C THR A 22 -10.54 5.80 -2.64
N TYR A 23 -11.70 5.23 -2.37
CA TYR A 23 -12.02 4.53 -1.13
C TYR A 23 -12.26 3.04 -1.40
N ARG A 24 -11.62 2.16 -0.63
CA ARG A 24 -11.94 0.74 -0.62
C ARG A 24 -13.20 0.51 0.18
N MET A 25 -14.29 0.25 -0.50
CA MET A 25 -15.61 -0.03 0.06
C MET A 25 -15.80 -1.52 0.29
N ARG A 26 -16.66 -1.87 1.25
CA ARG A 26 -17.04 -3.26 1.49
C ARG A 26 -18.54 -3.38 1.72
N VAL A 27 -19.15 -4.40 1.10
CA VAL A 27 -20.52 -4.84 1.36
C VAL A 27 -20.45 -6.16 2.11
N GLU A 28 -21.03 -6.20 3.30
CA GLU A 28 -21.16 -7.40 4.11
C GLU A 28 -22.57 -7.96 3.97
N VAL A 29 -22.71 -9.20 3.48
CA VAL A 29 -23.98 -9.93 3.44
C VAL A 29 -23.90 -11.08 4.42
N ARG A 30 -24.84 -11.16 5.34
CA ARG A 30 -24.87 -12.17 6.40
C ARG A 30 -26.25 -12.83 6.46
N ASP A 31 -26.29 -14.15 6.59
CA ASP A 31 -27.50 -14.93 6.92
C ASP A 31 -27.03 -16.31 7.40
N PRO A 32 -27.39 -16.75 8.63
CA PRO A 32 -26.89 -17.97 9.22
C PRO A 32 -27.31 -19.23 8.46
N ASP A 33 -28.43 -19.19 7.72
CA ASP A 33 -29.05 -20.33 7.08
C ASP A 33 -28.69 -20.44 5.58
N GLN A 34 -27.88 -19.50 5.04
CA GLN A 34 -27.59 -19.39 3.61
C GLN A 34 -26.14 -19.73 3.25
N GLN A 35 -25.89 -20.04 1.96
CA GLN A 35 -24.57 -20.47 1.49
C GLN A 35 -24.20 -20.00 0.07
N ARG A 36 -24.99 -19.12 -0.54
CA ARG A 36 -24.69 -18.50 -1.83
C ARG A 36 -25.08 -17.03 -1.79
N TRP A 37 -24.24 -16.17 -2.38
CA TRP A 37 -24.28 -14.75 -2.09
C TRP A 37 -24.27 -13.92 -3.35
N GLY A 38 -24.91 -12.75 -3.26
CA GLY A 38 -24.88 -11.75 -4.31
C GLY A 38 -25.08 -10.35 -3.73
N PHE A 39 -24.67 -9.34 -4.48
CA PHE A 39 -24.94 -7.96 -4.15
C PHE A 39 -25.08 -7.12 -5.41
N GLN A 40 -25.77 -5.99 -5.26
CA GLN A 40 -25.80 -4.89 -6.19
C GLN A 40 -25.79 -3.58 -5.39
N LEU A 41 -24.94 -2.63 -5.77
CA LEU A 41 -24.83 -1.34 -5.09
C LEU A 41 -24.71 -0.21 -6.11
N THR A 42 -25.25 0.95 -5.76
CA THR A 42 -25.12 2.19 -6.51
C THR A 42 -24.75 3.34 -5.58
N ALA A 43 -24.04 4.34 -6.10
CA ALA A 43 -23.70 5.60 -5.42
C ALA A 43 -24.41 6.76 -6.09
N ARG A 44 -25.10 7.59 -5.32
CA ARG A 44 -25.95 8.69 -5.82
C ARG A 44 -25.65 9.99 -5.10
N LEU A 45 -25.74 11.11 -5.78
CA LEU A 45 -25.78 12.39 -5.08
C LEU A 45 -27.05 12.43 -4.20
N ALA A 46 -26.92 12.78 -2.94
CA ALA A 46 -28.06 12.85 -2.03
C ALA A 46 -29.05 13.96 -2.43
N SER A 47 -28.61 14.97 -3.20
CA SER A 47 -29.44 16.02 -3.77
C SER A 47 -30.32 15.55 -4.93
N ASP A 48 -29.95 14.48 -5.66
CA ASP A 48 -30.73 13.87 -6.73
C ASP A 48 -30.48 12.35 -6.76
N PRO A 49 -31.04 11.60 -5.81
CA PRO A 49 -30.76 10.16 -5.68
C PRO A 49 -31.41 9.32 -6.79
N ALA A 50 -32.32 9.88 -7.58
CA ALA A 50 -32.95 9.18 -8.68
C ALA A 50 -32.06 9.12 -9.93
N ASN A 51 -31.39 10.23 -10.27
CA ASN A 51 -30.74 10.39 -11.57
C ASN A 51 -29.23 10.63 -11.49
N ALA A 52 -28.73 11.27 -10.44
CA ALA A 52 -27.34 11.70 -10.38
C ALA A 52 -26.41 10.62 -9.84
N GLN A 53 -25.47 10.19 -10.67
CA GLN A 53 -24.35 9.33 -10.26
C GLN A 53 -23.40 10.12 -9.35
N ALA A 54 -22.90 9.49 -8.29
CA ALA A 54 -21.91 10.06 -7.40
C ALA A 54 -20.59 9.31 -7.48
N GLY A 55 -19.63 9.88 -8.17
CA GLY A 55 -18.30 9.28 -8.33
C GLY A 55 -18.31 8.07 -9.27
N ASP A 56 -17.27 7.25 -9.17
CA ASP A 56 -17.01 6.13 -10.07
C ASP A 56 -16.86 4.82 -9.30
N LEU A 57 -17.57 3.76 -9.71
CA LEU A 57 -17.52 2.43 -9.10
C LEU A 57 -16.56 1.54 -9.89
N VAL A 58 -15.51 1.02 -9.23
CA VAL A 58 -14.42 0.27 -9.85
C VAL A 58 -14.33 -1.13 -9.25
N PRO A 59 -14.58 -2.20 -10.03
CA PRO A 59 -14.43 -3.56 -9.55
C PRO A 59 -12.93 -3.91 -9.37
N PRO A 60 -12.54 -4.60 -8.29
CA PRO A 60 -11.13 -4.95 -8.03
C PRO A 60 -10.65 -6.19 -8.82
N GLY A 61 -11.55 -6.87 -9.53
CA GLY A 61 -11.24 -8.11 -10.27
C GLY A 61 -12.51 -8.82 -10.75
N ASP A 62 -12.37 -10.08 -11.13
CA ASP A 62 -13.41 -10.86 -11.83
C ASP A 62 -14.62 -11.28 -10.95
N LEU A 63 -14.56 -11.07 -9.65
CA LEU A 63 -15.65 -11.42 -8.72
C LEU A 63 -16.78 -10.41 -8.69
N SER A 64 -16.54 -9.20 -9.23
CA SER A 64 -17.52 -8.14 -9.38
C SER A 64 -17.35 -7.44 -10.72
N ARG A 65 -18.40 -6.74 -11.16
CA ARG A 65 -18.37 -5.91 -12.37
C ARG A 65 -19.19 -4.65 -12.18
N ALA A 66 -18.81 -3.59 -12.89
CA ALA A 66 -19.59 -2.37 -12.96
C ALA A 66 -20.43 -2.36 -14.24
N VAL A 67 -21.70 -2.00 -14.10
CA VAL A 67 -22.67 -1.89 -15.20
C VAL A 67 -23.36 -0.54 -15.12
N CYS A 68 -23.93 -0.09 -16.25
CA CYS A 68 -24.74 1.09 -16.35
C CYS A 68 -26.20 0.82 -15.97
N GLY A 69 -27.01 1.86 -15.73
CA GLY A 69 -28.40 1.72 -15.33
C GLY A 69 -29.27 0.92 -16.30
N ASN A 70 -28.90 0.85 -17.59
CA ASN A 70 -29.55 0.03 -18.61
C ASN A 70 -28.99 -1.43 -18.68
N GLY A 71 -28.06 -1.81 -17.80
CA GLY A 71 -27.44 -3.12 -17.77
C GLY A 71 -26.23 -3.30 -18.70
N ALA A 72 -25.87 -2.29 -19.50
CA ALA A 72 -24.65 -2.35 -20.33
C ALA A 72 -23.39 -2.37 -19.45
N ILE A 73 -22.34 -3.05 -19.93
CA ILE A 73 -21.04 -3.05 -19.24
C ILE A 73 -20.44 -1.64 -19.37
N LYS A 74 -19.85 -1.13 -18.29
CA LYS A 74 -19.12 0.13 -18.28
C LYS A 74 -18.01 0.15 -19.37
N PRO A 75 -17.76 1.28 -20.10
CA PRO A 75 -18.19 2.66 -19.78
C PRO A 75 -19.63 2.98 -20.14
N CYS A 76 -20.24 3.87 -19.33
CA CYS A 76 -21.61 4.30 -19.50
C CYS A 76 -21.73 5.45 -20.52
N SER A 77 -22.84 5.50 -21.26
CA SER A 77 -23.12 6.59 -22.20
C SER A 77 -23.56 7.87 -21.46
N ALA A 78 -23.47 9.01 -22.11
CA ALA A 78 -23.77 10.32 -21.51
C ALA A 78 -25.22 10.45 -21.05
N ASP A 79 -26.14 9.75 -21.68
CA ASP A 79 -27.57 9.68 -21.36
C ASP A 79 -27.93 8.62 -20.30
N ASN A 80 -26.96 7.82 -19.87
CA ASN A 80 -27.16 6.77 -18.88
C ASN A 80 -25.92 6.60 -17.98
N GLN A 81 -25.59 7.64 -17.25
CA GLN A 81 -24.39 7.71 -16.41
C GLN A 81 -24.48 6.95 -15.08
N VAL A 82 -25.69 6.55 -14.71
CA VAL A 82 -25.91 5.77 -13.49
C VAL A 82 -25.12 4.47 -13.53
N GLN A 83 -24.36 4.21 -12.48
CA GLN A 83 -23.55 3.00 -12.33
C GLN A 83 -24.09 2.11 -11.21
N LEU A 84 -23.98 0.81 -11.44
CA LEU A 84 -24.17 -0.20 -10.41
C LEU A 84 -22.94 -1.10 -10.40
N ILE A 85 -22.47 -1.47 -9.23
CA ILE A 85 -21.50 -2.54 -9.06
C ILE A 85 -22.21 -3.78 -8.53
N MET A 86 -21.90 -4.93 -9.08
CA MET A 86 -22.57 -6.19 -8.75
C MET A 86 -21.60 -7.37 -8.82
N HIS A 87 -21.95 -8.46 -8.14
CA HIS A 87 -21.23 -9.73 -8.24
C HIS A 87 -21.31 -10.31 -9.65
N THR A 88 -20.32 -11.11 -10.00
CA THR A 88 -20.32 -11.98 -11.19
C THR A 88 -20.71 -13.42 -10.81
N VAL A 89 -20.83 -14.32 -11.78
CA VAL A 89 -21.10 -15.74 -11.49
C VAL A 89 -20.03 -16.34 -10.56
N PRO A 90 -18.71 -16.18 -10.79
CA PRO A 90 -17.70 -16.57 -9.81
C PRO A 90 -17.82 -15.87 -8.46
N GLY A 91 -18.33 -14.62 -8.46
CA GLY A 91 -18.56 -13.82 -7.25
C GLY A 91 -19.69 -14.31 -6.35
N THR A 92 -20.50 -15.29 -6.77
CA THR A 92 -21.61 -15.80 -5.93
C THR A 92 -21.14 -16.56 -4.68
N ARG A 93 -19.83 -16.85 -4.55
CA ARG A 93 -19.25 -17.45 -3.34
C ARG A 93 -19.98 -18.70 -2.87
N THR A 94 -20.42 -19.56 -3.81
CA THR A 94 -21.17 -20.78 -3.52
C THR A 94 -20.46 -21.68 -2.50
N GLY A 95 -21.20 -22.15 -1.49
CA GLY A 95 -20.68 -23.05 -0.44
C GLY A 95 -20.09 -22.34 0.77
N ILE A 96 -19.91 -21.01 0.74
CA ILE A 96 -19.51 -20.23 1.92
C ILE A 96 -20.73 -20.03 2.79
N ARG A 97 -20.71 -20.52 4.03
CA ARG A 97 -21.84 -20.45 4.96
C ARG A 97 -21.83 -19.17 5.79
N SER A 98 -23.01 -18.73 6.17
CA SER A 98 -23.31 -17.68 7.15
C SER A 98 -22.93 -16.26 6.74
N GLY A 99 -22.28 -16.04 5.59
CA GLY A 99 -22.02 -14.69 5.08
C GLY A 99 -20.76 -14.57 4.24
N THR A 100 -20.66 -13.46 3.55
CA THR A 100 -19.48 -13.07 2.75
C THR A 100 -19.33 -11.57 2.67
N ASP A 101 -18.14 -11.12 2.25
CA ASP A 101 -17.80 -9.73 2.00
C ASP A 101 -17.50 -9.54 0.51
N PHE A 102 -17.97 -8.42 -0.04
CA PHE A 102 -17.65 -7.95 -1.38
C PHE A 102 -16.93 -6.62 -1.27
N GLU A 103 -15.73 -6.54 -1.82
CA GLU A 103 -14.93 -5.32 -1.85
C GLU A 103 -14.95 -4.70 -3.24
N PHE A 104 -14.84 -3.37 -3.31
CA PHE A 104 -14.72 -2.59 -4.55
C PHE A 104 -14.10 -1.23 -4.23
N ASP A 105 -13.57 -0.57 -5.25
CA ASP A 105 -13.10 0.80 -5.12
C ASP A 105 -14.19 1.79 -5.56
N TRP A 106 -14.32 2.87 -4.83
CA TRP A 106 -15.16 4.01 -5.20
C TRP A 106 -14.29 5.26 -5.28
N ILE A 107 -14.28 5.89 -6.47
CA ILE A 107 -13.63 7.18 -6.69
C ILE A 107 -14.66 8.25 -6.41
N ALA A 108 -14.42 9.07 -5.39
CA ALA A 108 -15.34 10.11 -4.96
C ALA A 108 -15.57 11.19 -6.04
N PRO A 109 -16.75 11.81 -6.09
CA PRO A 109 -17.07 12.83 -7.08
C PRO A 109 -16.24 14.12 -6.86
N PRO A 110 -16.29 15.08 -7.80
CA PRO A 110 -15.60 16.36 -7.68
C PRO A 110 -16.04 17.18 -6.46
N ALA A 111 -15.25 18.18 -6.07
CA ALA A 111 -15.57 19.12 -5.00
C ALA A 111 -16.87 19.87 -5.27
N GLY A 112 -17.67 20.07 -4.21
CA GLY A 112 -18.96 20.72 -4.27
C GLY A 112 -20.12 19.78 -4.66
N SER A 113 -19.87 18.48 -4.75
CA SER A 113 -20.92 17.48 -5.02
C SER A 113 -21.85 17.25 -3.82
N GLY A 114 -21.42 17.56 -2.60
CA GLY A 114 -22.18 17.42 -1.38
C GLY A 114 -22.30 15.98 -0.90
N ALA A 115 -23.37 15.66 -0.15
CA ALA A 115 -23.56 14.34 0.41
C ALA A 115 -23.78 13.27 -0.68
N VAL A 116 -23.22 12.06 -0.44
CA VAL A 116 -23.38 10.89 -1.30
C VAL A 116 -24.11 9.80 -0.54
N SER A 117 -25.14 9.23 -1.16
CA SER A 117 -25.91 8.11 -0.65
C SER A 117 -25.61 6.84 -1.44
N PHE A 118 -25.21 5.81 -0.75
CA PHE A 118 -25.06 4.46 -1.29
C PHE A 118 -26.31 3.65 -0.98
N TYR A 119 -26.79 2.89 -1.95
CA TYR A 119 -27.91 1.96 -1.80
C TYR A 119 -27.44 0.56 -2.20
N VAL A 120 -27.72 -0.43 -1.37
CA VAL A 120 -27.31 -1.81 -1.61
C VAL A 120 -28.49 -2.76 -1.47
N ALA A 121 -28.54 -3.75 -2.35
CA ALA A 121 -29.30 -4.97 -2.19
C ALA A 121 -28.32 -6.15 -2.10
N GLY A 122 -28.44 -6.97 -1.05
CA GLY A 122 -27.71 -8.22 -0.86
C GLY A 122 -28.65 -9.40 -1.03
N ASN A 123 -28.24 -10.40 -1.81
CA ASN A 123 -28.95 -11.68 -1.94
C ASN A 123 -28.23 -12.74 -1.09
N ALA A 124 -28.99 -13.39 -0.22
CA ALA A 124 -28.56 -14.54 0.55
C ALA A 124 -29.42 -15.76 0.13
N ALA A 125 -28.78 -16.70 -0.55
CA ALA A 125 -29.45 -17.82 -1.23
C ALA A 125 -29.06 -19.17 -0.62
N ASN A 126 -30.00 -20.11 -0.63
CA ASN A 126 -29.79 -21.48 -0.14
C ASN A 126 -28.96 -22.34 -1.11
N GLY A 127 -28.79 -21.90 -2.35
CA GLY A 127 -27.96 -22.54 -3.36
C GLY A 127 -28.61 -23.72 -4.09
N ASP A 128 -29.92 -23.91 -3.98
CA ASP A 128 -30.67 -25.01 -4.62
C ASP A 128 -30.96 -24.77 -6.11
N GLY A 129 -30.61 -23.60 -6.63
CA GLY A 129 -30.84 -23.21 -8.03
C GLY A 129 -32.24 -22.63 -8.31
N THR A 130 -33.08 -22.50 -7.29
CA THR A 130 -34.38 -21.86 -7.36
C THR A 130 -34.37 -20.53 -6.62
N ASN A 131 -35.46 -19.78 -6.68
CA ASN A 131 -35.64 -18.56 -5.86
C ASN A 131 -36.43 -18.84 -4.57
N GLN A 132 -36.77 -20.09 -4.30
CA GLN A 132 -37.46 -20.47 -3.08
C GLN A 132 -36.48 -20.56 -1.91
N GLY A 133 -36.81 -19.84 -0.81
CA GLY A 133 -35.92 -19.77 0.35
C GLY A 133 -34.75 -18.81 0.24
N ASP A 134 -34.66 -18.03 -0.84
CA ASP A 134 -33.71 -16.93 -0.99
C ASP A 134 -34.25 -15.65 -0.34
N TYR A 135 -33.36 -14.88 0.25
CA TYR A 135 -33.70 -13.63 0.92
C TYR A 135 -32.94 -12.45 0.34
N ILE A 136 -33.66 -11.34 0.14
CA ILE A 136 -33.06 -10.06 -0.29
C ILE A 136 -33.08 -9.10 0.89
N TYR A 137 -31.90 -8.61 1.25
CA TYR A 137 -31.66 -7.57 2.26
C TYR A 137 -31.29 -6.27 1.59
N THR A 138 -31.75 -5.15 2.13
CA THR A 138 -31.43 -3.82 1.62
C THR A 138 -30.90 -2.93 2.74
N SER A 139 -30.00 -2.03 2.40
CA SER A 139 -29.46 -1.02 3.32
C SER A 139 -29.02 0.21 2.53
N SER A 140 -28.84 1.31 3.23
CA SER A 140 -28.26 2.53 2.68
C SER A 140 -27.27 3.14 3.65
N LEU A 141 -26.34 3.93 3.10
CA LEU A 141 -25.36 4.71 3.85
C LEU A 141 -25.22 6.07 3.18
N THR A 142 -25.39 7.15 3.93
CA THR A 142 -25.09 8.51 3.44
C THR A 142 -23.84 9.04 4.12
N ILE A 143 -22.90 9.54 3.31
CA ILE A 143 -21.66 10.16 3.77
C ILE A 143 -21.60 11.62 3.29
N GLN A 144 -21.01 12.48 4.10
CA GLN A 144 -20.88 13.90 3.79
C GLN A 144 -19.57 14.15 3.02
N GLU A 145 -19.58 15.18 2.18
CA GLU A 145 -18.34 15.72 1.63
C GLU A 145 -17.53 16.41 2.74
N ASP A 146 -16.27 16.05 2.87
CA ASP A 146 -15.33 16.81 3.71
C ASP A 146 -14.82 18.02 2.93
N THR A 147 -15.41 19.16 3.22
CA THR A 147 -15.04 20.46 2.64
C THR A 147 -13.96 21.17 3.46
N SER A 148 -13.44 20.54 4.52
CA SER A 148 -12.41 21.14 5.36
C SER A 148 -11.15 21.39 4.55
N PRO A 149 -10.55 22.59 4.62
CA PRO A 149 -9.24 22.82 4.03
C PRO A 149 -8.22 21.84 4.59
N LEU A 150 -7.32 21.32 3.74
CA LEU A 150 -6.18 20.55 4.24
C LEU A 150 -5.44 21.38 5.31
N GLY A 151 -5.25 20.83 6.51
CA GLY A 151 -4.53 21.49 7.59
C GLY A 151 -5.38 22.27 8.63
N VAL A 152 -6.71 22.12 8.65
CA VAL A 152 -7.59 22.87 9.60
C VAL A 152 -7.69 22.22 10.98
N ARG A 153 -7.38 20.95 11.14
CA ARG A 153 -7.36 20.29 12.45
C ARG A 153 -5.93 20.02 12.86
N ALA A 154 -5.40 20.81 13.80
CA ALA A 154 -4.14 20.48 14.45
C ALA A 154 -4.32 19.11 15.15
N SER A 155 -3.71 18.09 14.62
CA SER A 155 -3.75 16.73 15.18
C SER A 155 -2.43 16.43 15.87
N ALA A 156 -2.50 15.74 16.98
CA ALA A 156 -1.31 15.16 17.62
C ALA A 156 -1.22 13.68 17.27
N TYR A 157 0.00 13.20 17.19
CA TYR A 157 0.28 11.80 16.85
C TYR A 157 0.99 11.11 18.02
N ASP A 158 0.66 9.86 18.22
CA ASP A 158 1.34 8.96 19.16
C ASP A 158 2.20 7.97 18.38
N VAL A 159 3.37 7.66 18.94
CA VAL A 159 4.34 6.72 18.36
C VAL A 159 4.57 5.60 19.34
N ALA A 160 4.21 4.38 18.96
CA ALA A 160 4.47 3.17 19.72
C ALA A 160 5.59 2.35 19.07
N HIS A 161 6.61 1.98 19.84
CA HIS A 161 7.63 1.02 19.44
C HIS A 161 7.14 -0.39 19.75
N LEU A 162 6.82 -1.16 18.73
CA LEU A 162 6.25 -2.51 18.89
C LEU A 162 7.32 -3.58 19.00
N VAL A 163 8.38 -3.51 18.19
CA VAL A 163 9.49 -4.46 18.18
C VAL A 163 10.82 -3.71 18.07
N SER A 164 11.84 -4.17 18.79
CA SER A 164 13.23 -3.73 18.64
C SER A 164 14.19 -4.88 18.86
N ASN A 165 15.38 -4.82 18.28
CA ASN A 165 16.47 -5.72 18.67
C ASN A 165 17.17 -5.25 19.96
N LEU A 166 16.95 -4.00 20.39
CA LEU A 166 17.49 -3.45 21.62
C LEU A 166 16.60 -3.80 22.83
N PRO A 167 17.19 -4.30 23.92
CA PRO A 167 16.42 -4.54 25.14
C PRO A 167 15.79 -3.27 25.71
N GLY A 168 14.50 -3.33 26.05
CA GLY A 168 13.77 -2.23 26.70
C GLY A 168 13.38 -1.05 25.80
N TRP A 169 13.59 -1.14 24.47
CA TRP A 169 13.22 -0.10 23.50
C TRP A 169 11.83 -0.26 22.91
N ALA A 170 11.22 -1.43 23.02
CA ALA A 170 9.92 -1.75 22.48
C ALA A 170 9.21 -2.81 23.33
N ASP A 171 7.93 -3.03 23.05
CA ASP A 171 7.12 -4.05 23.73
C ASP A 171 7.63 -5.47 23.52
N ARG A 172 8.27 -5.72 22.38
CA ARG A 172 8.83 -7.02 21.99
C ARG A 172 10.30 -6.88 21.56
N GLN A 173 11.08 -7.92 21.87
CA GLN A 173 12.47 -7.99 21.40
C GLN A 173 12.63 -9.06 20.33
N ASP A 174 13.20 -8.69 19.17
CA ASP A 174 13.63 -9.64 18.13
C ASP A 174 15.02 -9.28 17.62
N ARG A 175 16.00 -10.17 17.86
CA ARG A 175 17.40 -9.99 17.45
C ARG A 175 17.59 -9.93 15.93
N ASN A 176 16.64 -10.43 15.15
CA ASN A 176 16.69 -10.36 13.69
C ASN A 176 16.40 -8.95 13.17
N LEU A 177 15.70 -8.09 13.94
CA LEU A 177 15.33 -6.74 13.53
C LEU A 177 16.53 -5.78 13.59
N ALA A 178 17.58 -6.07 12.84
CA ALA A 178 18.77 -5.24 12.75
C ALA A 178 18.79 -4.47 11.42
N THR A 179 18.90 -3.15 11.50
CA THR A 179 18.84 -2.25 10.34
C THR A 179 17.59 -2.53 9.47
N PRO A 180 16.37 -2.46 10.04
CA PRO A 180 15.18 -2.69 9.27
C PRO A 180 14.98 -1.57 8.25
N TRP A 181 14.64 -1.95 7.01
CA TRP A 181 14.52 -1.04 5.89
C TRP A 181 13.10 -1.07 5.31
N GLY A 182 12.87 -1.88 4.29
CA GLY A 182 11.58 -2.00 3.64
C GLY A 182 10.53 -2.72 4.48
N ILE A 183 9.28 -2.36 4.26
CA ILE A 183 8.11 -2.99 4.86
C ILE A 183 7.07 -3.25 3.76
N ALA A 184 6.45 -4.43 3.77
CA ALA A 184 5.44 -4.80 2.79
C ALA A 184 4.28 -5.56 3.42
N LEU A 185 3.11 -5.44 2.77
CA LEU A 185 1.88 -6.15 3.10
C LEU A 185 1.24 -6.73 1.85
N GLY A 186 0.74 -7.95 1.96
CA GLY A 186 -0.32 -8.45 1.08
C GLY A 186 -1.70 -8.16 1.70
N PRO A 187 -2.79 -8.43 0.99
CA PRO A 187 -4.15 -8.09 1.45
C PRO A 187 -4.54 -8.69 2.80
N THR A 188 -3.95 -9.83 3.18
CA THR A 188 -4.28 -10.55 4.43
C THR A 188 -3.05 -10.94 5.24
N THR A 189 -1.84 -10.59 4.78
CA THR A 189 -0.59 -11.01 5.44
C THR A 189 -0.33 -10.18 6.70
N ALA A 190 0.54 -10.68 7.57
CA ALA A 190 1.24 -9.88 8.55
C ALA A 190 2.24 -8.93 7.87
N PHE A 191 2.81 -7.99 8.61
CA PHE A 191 3.89 -7.14 8.10
C PHE A 191 5.14 -7.98 7.82
N TRP A 192 5.72 -7.77 6.65
CA TRP A 192 7.03 -8.29 6.28
C TRP A 192 8.03 -7.15 6.40
N VAL A 193 9.13 -7.38 7.09
CA VAL A 193 10.17 -6.36 7.36
C VAL A 193 11.52 -6.87 6.86
N SER A 194 12.13 -6.11 5.94
CA SER A 194 13.49 -6.35 5.45
C SER A 194 14.51 -5.93 6.48
N ASN A 195 15.41 -6.84 6.89
CA ASN A 195 16.45 -6.58 7.88
C ASN A 195 17.84 -6.64 7.21
N ALA A 196 18.38 -5.47 6.85
CA ALA A 196 19.66 -5.39 6.13
C ALA A 196 20.82 -5.95 6.96
N GLY A 197 20.81 -5.74 8.28
CA GLY A 197 21.88 -6.18 9.16
C GLY A 197 21.96 -7.69 9.38
N THR A 198 20.86 -8.42 9.20
CA THR A 198 20.81 -9.88 9.37
C THR A 198 20.54 -10.63 8.06
N ALA A 199 20.38 -9.92 6.94
CA ALA A 199 20.02 -10.51 5.65
C ALA A 199 18.76 -11.40 5.72
N THR A 200 17.72 -10.91 6.41
CA THR A 200 16.46 -11.63 6.61
C THR A 200 15.25 -10.76 6.31
N SER A 201 14.12 -11.42 6.13
CA SER A 201 12.82 -10.78 6.26
C SER A 201 12.03 -11.45 7.38
N THR A 202 11.56 -10.67 8.35
CA THR A 202 10.80 -11.12 9.52
C THR A 202 9.35 -10.67 9.41
N LEU A 203 8.47 -11.39 10.09
CA LEU A 203 7.03 -11.10 10.06
C LEU A 203 6.53 -10.71 11.45
N TYR A 204 5.69 -9.67 11.49
CA TYR A 204 5.02 -9.21 12.72
C TYR A 204 3.54 -8.94 12.48
N ASN A 205 2.72 -9.25 13.49
CA ASN A 205 1.32 -8.82 13.52
C ASN A 205 1.20 -7.35 14.00
N SER A 206 -0.02 -6.86 14.14
CA SER A 206 -0.33 -5.49 14.60
C SER A 206 0.11 -5.17 16.03
N ALA A 207 0.33 -6.19 16.87
CA ALA A 207 0.81 -6.04 18.23
C ALA A 207 2.34 -6.18 18.36
N GLY A 208 3.03 -6.39 17.23
CA GLY A 208 4.47 -6.64 17.20
C GLY A 208 4.85 -8.09 17.53
N ASP A 209 3.89 -9.02 17.68
CA ASP A 209 4.24 -10.41 17.91
C ASP A 209 4.82 -11.01 16.63
N PRO A 210 5.95 -11.75 16.72
CA PRO A 210 6.50 -12.49 15.59
C PRO A 210 5.45 -13.46 15.01
N PHE A 211 5.34 -13.50 13.69
CA PHE A 211 4.24 -14.19 13.00
C PHE A 211 4.75 -15.34 12.09
N PRO A 212 4.02 -16.47 11.98
CA PRO A 212 2.87 -16.89 12.80
C PRO A 212 3.21 -17.04 14.29
N VAL A 213 2.26 -16.67 15.16
CA VAL A 213 2.46 -16.78 16.61
C VAL A 213 2.75 -18.23 16.99
N GLY A 214 3.79 -18.45 17.80
CA GLY A 214 4.25 -19.79 18.22
C GLY A 214 5.19 -20.50 17.26
N ALA A 215 5.24 -20.09 15.98
CA ALA A 215 6.15 -20.63 14.98
C ALA A 215 6.62 -19.53 13.99
N PRO A 216 7.35 -18.52 14.48
CA PRO A 216 7.71 -17.34 13.67
C PRO A 216 8.47 -17.71 12.41
N LEU A 217 8.08 -17.09 11.31
CA LEU A 217 8.78 -17.24 10.04
C LEU A 217 9.88 -16.18 9.92
N VAL A 218 11.09 -16.64 9.64
CA VAL A 218 12.24 -15.81 9.26
C VAL A 218 12.75 -16.29 7.91
N VAL A 219 12.65 -15.46 6.88
CA VAL A 219 13.13 -15.79 5.54
C VAL A 219 14.53 -15.24 5.36
N ARG A 220 15.49 -16.10 5.01
CA ARG A 220 16.86 -15.71 4.70
C ARG A 220 16.96 -15.22 3.26
N ILE A 221 17.63 -14.09 3.08
CA ILE A 221 17.84 -13.50 1.76
C ILE A 221 19.27 -13.76 1.33
N PRO A 222 19.48 -14.43 0.19
CA PRO A 222 20.81 -14.83 -0.26
C PRO A 222 21.61 -13.66 -0.79
N GLN A 223 22.94 -13.76 -0.65
CA GLN A 223 23.88 -12.89 -1.33
C GLN A 223 24.08 -13.35 -2.78
N GLY A 224 24.51 -12.45 -3.65
CA GLY A 224 24.89 -12.78 -5.02
C GLY A 224 26.12 -13.70 -5.11
N ALA A 225 26.24 -14.42 -6.20
CA ALA A 225 27.29 -15.39 -6.41
C ALA A 225 28.69 -14.79 -6.21
N GLY A 226 29.55 -15.52 -5.47
CA GLY A 226 30.94 -15.12 -5.20
C GLY A 226 31.10 -13.93 -4.24
N ARG A 227 30.03 -13.43 -3.65
CA ARG A 227 30.07 -12.32 -2.68
C ARG A 227 29.93 -12.85 -1.24
N SER A 228 30.59 -12.17 -0.31
CA SER A 228 30.58 -12.48 1.12
C SER A 228 29.86 -11.38 1.92
N GLY A 229 29.48 -11.66 3.16
CA GLY A 229 28.77 -10.75 4.04
C GLY A 229 27.24 -10.85 3.90
N PRO A 230 26.48 -10.06 4.67
CA PRO A 230 25.01 -10.06 4.59
C PRO A 230 24.55 -9.47 3.26
N ALA A 231 23.48 -10.03 2.71
CA ALA A 231 22.74 -9.41 1.63
C ALA A 231 21.92 -8.25 2.23
N GLU A 232 22.45 -7.04 2.23
CA GLU A 232 21.80 -5.86 2.81
C GLU A 232 20.45 -5.61 2.13
N VAL A 233 19.38 -6.25 2.67
CA VAL A 233 18.04 -6.24 2.12
C VAL A 233 17.42 -4.86 2.31
N THR A 234 16.88 -4.29 1.25
CA THR A 234 16.29 -2.95 1.23
C THR A 234 14.79 -3.00 0.95
N GLY A 235 14.37 -2.73 -0.29
CA GLY A 235 12.98 -2.80 -0.71
C GLY A 235 12.44 -4.23 -0.73
N GLN A 236 11.14 -4.36 -0.47
CA GLN A 236 10.41 -5.61 -0.67
C GLN A 236 8.98 -5.34 -1.10
N VAL A 237 8.39 -6.27 -1.84
CA VAL A 237 7.01 -6.16 -2.31
C VAL A 237 6.30 -7.51 -2.26
N TRP A 238 5.00 -7.47 -1.98
CA TRP A 238 4.11 -8.59 -2.15
C TRP A 238 3.75 -8.75 -3.62
N ASN A 239 3.75 -10.00 -4.13
CA ASN A 239 3.32 -10.32 -5.47
C ASN A 239 1.91 -10.91 -5.48
N GLY A 240 0.95 -10.16 -5.98
CA GLY A 240 -0.42 -10.60 -6.18
C GLY A 240 -0.72 -11.04 -7.62
N THR A 241 0.32 -11.23 -8.45
CA THR A 241 0.18 -11.59 -9.86
C THR A 241 0.54 -13.05 -10.11
N PRO A 242 0.09 -13.67 -11.21
CA PRO A 242 0.52 -15.01 -11.60
C PRO A 242 1.93 -15.06 -12.22
N GLY A 243 2.61 -13.91 -12.36
CA GLY A 243 4.00 -13.83 -12.84
C GLY A 243 5.03 -14.08 -11.75
N PHE A 244 6.30 -14.01 -12.11
CA PHE A 244 7.43 -14.16 -11.19
C PHE A 244 7.52 -15.56 -10.60
N GLU A 245 7.34 -16.58 -11.44
CA GLU A 245 7.49 -17.98 -11.03
C GLU A 245 8.93 -18.31 -10.66
N ILE A 246 9.10 -19.02 -9.54
CA ILE A 246 10.38 -19.51 -9.01
C ILE A 246 10.42 -21.02 -8.89
N GLY A 247 9.41 -21.68 -9.37
CA GLY A 247 9.24 -23.14 -9.51
C GLY A 247 8.00 -23.41 -10.36
N PRO A 248 7.79 -24.62 -10.87
CA PRO A 248 6.64 -24.96 -11.69
C PRO A 248 5.31 -24.65 -10.98
N GLY A 249 4.53 -23.70 -11.52
CA GLY A 249 3.27 -23.25 -10.91
C GLY A 249 3.42 -22.56 -9.54
N ALA A 250 4.61 -22.08 -9.20
CA ALA A 250 4.90 -21.45 -7.92
C ALA A 250 5.39 -19.98 -8.13
N PRO A 251 4.47 -19.03 -8.36
CA PRO A 251 4.83 -17.62 -8.38
C PRO A 251 5.39 -17.18 -7.02
N ALA A 252 6.39 -16.32 -7.02
CA ALA A 252 6.91 -15.73 -5.80
C ALA A 252 5.78 -15.05 -5.01
N SER A 253 5.75 -15.25 -3.69
CA SER A 253 4.82 -14.52 -2.82
C SER A 253 5.37 -13.14 -2.43
N PHE A 254 6.69 -13.06 -2.25
CA PHE A 254 7.41 -11.82 -1.95
C PHE A 254 8.70 -11.73 -2.76
N LEU A 255 9.05 -10.51 -3.12
CA LEU A 255 10.25 -10.14 -3.85
C LEU A 255 11.07 -9.15 -3.01
N PHE A 256 12.39 -9.26 -3.07
CA PHE A 256 13.32 -8.50 -2.26
C PHE A 256 14.42 -7.91 -3.13
N ALA A 257 14.83 -6.69 -2.81
CA ALA A 257 16.00 -6.03 -3.39
C ALA A 257 17.11 -5.91 -2.35
N THR A 258 18.36 -5.84 -2.80
CA THR A 258 19.51 -5.69 -1.93
C THR A 258 20.46 -4.61 -2.43
N ARG A 259 21.23 -4.01 -1.53
CA ARG A 259 22.30 -3.06 -1.89
C ARG A 259 23.41 -3.69 -2.73
N SER A 260 23.51 -4.99 -2.72
CA SER A 260 24.48 -5.72 -3.55
C SER A 260 24.00 -5.98 -4.99
N GLY A 261 22.84 -5.43 -5.40
CA GLY A 261 22.30 -5.58 -6.74
C GLY A 261 21.60 -6.92 -7.00
N VAL A 262 21.22 -7.63 -5.94
CA VAL A 262 20.42 -8.86 -6.05
C VAL A 262 18.95 -8.54 -5.99
N VAL A 263 18.15 -9.17 -6.86
CA VAL A 263 16.74 -9.41 -6.64
C VAL A 263 16.56 -10.85 -6.21
N ALA A 264 15.90 -11.05 -5.07
CA ALA A 264 15.56 -12.37 -4.55
C ALA A 264 14.05 -12.56 -4.49
N ALA A 265 13.60 -13.80 -4.55
CA ALA A 265 12.18 -14.14 -4.59
C ALA A 265 11.89 -15.32 -3.65
N TRP A 266 10.72 -15.30 -3.01
CA TRP A 266 10.35 -16.33 -2.06
C TRP A 266 8.93 -16.84 -2.28
N ASN A 267 8.77 -18.15 -2.17
CA ASN A 267 7.49 -18.83 -2.07
C ASN A 267 7.62 -20.01 -1.09
N ARG A 268 6.69 -20.10 -0.16
CA ARG A 268 6.71 -21.11 0.91
C ARG A 268 6.75 -22.56 0.38
N ASN A 269 6.17 -22.82 -0.78
CA ASN A 269 6.10 -24.15 -1.37
C ASN A 269 7.38 -24.55 -2.11
N VAL A 270 8.26 -23.59 -2.41
CA VAL A 270 9.57 -23.82 -3.05
C VAL A 270 10.65 -24.01 -1.97
N ASP A 271 10.75 -23.06 -1.08
CA ASP A 271 11.59 -23.17 0.12
C ASP A 271 10.93 -22.38 1.25
N PRO A 272 10.61 -23.03 2.38
CA PRO A 272 9.87 -22.37 3.45
C PRO A 272 10.64 -21.26 4.18
N VAL A 273 11.98 -21.27 4.14
CA VAL A 273 12.82 -20.36 4.95
C VAL A 273 13.92 -19.63 4.16
N ASN A 274 14.14 -19.96 2.89
CA ASN A 274 15.13 -19.27 2.08
C ASN A 274 14.50 -18.69 0.81
N ALA A 275 14.82 -17.43 0.52
CA ALA A 275 14.59 -16.87 -0.80
C ALA A 275 15.67 -17.33 -1.78
N ILE A 276 15.38 -17.26 -3.07
CA ILE A 276 16.34 -17.62 -4.13
C ILE A 276 16.70 -16.37 -4.94
N VAL A 277 17.95 -16.30 -5.44
CA VAL A 277 18.39 -15.25 -6.36
C VAL A 277 17.70 -15.45 -7.70
N VAL A 278 17.03 -14.40 -8.20
CA VAL A 278 16.33 -14.42 -9.50
C VAL A 278 16.90 -13.42 -10.51
N ALA A 279 17.60 -12.39 -10.02
CA ALA A 279 18.42 -11.49 -10.83
C ALA A 279 19.62 -11.02 -9.99
N ASP A 280 20.75 -10.81 -10.64
CA ASP A 280 22.01 -10.40 -10.01
C ASP A 280 22.74 -9.41 -10.92
N ASN A 281 22.79 -8.14 -10.51
CA ASN A 281 23.52 -7.07 -11.16
C ASN A 281 24.58 -6.50 -10.19
N PRO A 282 25.82 -6.99 -10.19
CA PRO A 282 26.83 -6.57 -9.22
C PRO A 282 27.28 -5.10 -9.34
N SER A 283 26.87 -4.41 -10.41
CA SER A 283 27.12 -2.98 -10.59
C SER A 283 26.02 -2.10 -9.99
N ALA A 284 24.87 -2.66 -9.62
CA ALA A 284 23.74 -1.94 -9.06
C ALA A 284 23.79 -1.82 -7.54
N VAL A 285 23.08 -0.82 -7.01
CA VAL A 285 22.73 -0.68 -5.58
C VAL A 285 21.23 -0.46 -5.52
N TYR A 286 20.47 -1.54 -5.32
CA TYR A 286 19.01 -1.43 -5.23
C TYR A 286 18.60 -0.97 -3.85
N THR A 287 17.86 0.14 -3.79
CA THR A 287 17.42 0.77 -2.54
C THR A 287 15.90 0.75 -2.36
N GLY A 288 15.13 0.48 -3.40
CA GLY A 288 13.68 0.40 -3.36
C GLY A 288 13.13 -0.56 -4.41
N LEU A 289 11.91 -1.07 -4.20
CA LEU A 289 11.27 -2.05 -5.07
C LEU A 289 9.76 -1.80 -5.17
N ALA A 290 9.22 -1.84 -6.37
CA ALA A 290 7.77 -1.75 -6.61
C ALA A 290 7.32 -2.80 -7.63
N LEU A 291 6.05 -3.16 -7.60
CA LEU A 291 5.43 -4.08 -8.54
C LEU A 291 4.17 -3.46 -9.14
N GLY A 292 4.02 -3.58 -10.45
CA GLY A 292 2.86 -3.11 -11.19
C GLY A 292 2.52 -4.01 -12.37
N VAL A 293 1.56 -3.57 -13.19
CA VAL A 293 1.20 -4.24 -14.44
C VAL A 293 1.31 -3.21 -15.56
N SER A 294 2.39 -3.29 -16.34
CA SER A 294 2.62 -2.45 -17.53
C SER A 294 1.98 -3.07 -18.77
N SER A 295 2.18 -2.46 -19.92
CA SER A 295 1.81 -3.04 -21.22
C SER A 295 2.47 -4.41 -21.50
N ARG A 296 3.56 -4.72 -20.78
CA ARG A 296 4.26 -6.02 -20.83
C ARG A 296 3.72 -7.05 -19.83
N GLY A 297 2.64 -6.73 -19.10
CA GLY A 297 2.10 -7.55 -18.00
C GLY A 297 2.75 -7.26 -16.65
N PRO A 298 2.78 -8.24 -15.73
CA PRO A 298 3.42 -8.07 -14.42
C PRO A 298 4.87 -7.62 -14.55
N THR A 299 5.20 -6.52 -13.91
CA THR A 299 6.47 -5.79 -14.06
C THR A 299 7.01 -5.39 -12.70
N LEU A 300 8.29 -5.67 -12.47
CA LEU A 300 9.02 -5.30 -11.26
C LEU A 300 9.93 -4.12 -11.57
N TYR A 301 9.95 -3.14 -10.67
CA TYR A 301 10.73 -1.91 -10.78
C TYR A 301 11.68 -1.83 -9.59
N ALA A 302 12.98 -1.68 -9.83
CA ALA A 302 14.01 -1.57 -8.81
C ALA A 302 14.73 -0.22 -8.91
N ALA A 303 14.75 0.56 -7.84
CA ALA A 303 15.49 1.80 -7.78
C ALA A 303 16.99 1.50 -7.66
N ASP A 304 17.72 1.62 -8.75
CA ASP A 304 19.18 1.51 -8.77
C ASP A 304 19.79 2.87 -8.44
N PHE A 305 20.06 3.04 -7.17
CA PHE A 305 20.59 4.28 -6.64
C PHE A 305 21.97 4.61 -7.25
N LYS A 306 22.85 3.60 -7.41
CA LYS A 306 24.20 3.81 -7.91
C LYS A 306 24.24 4.29 -9.36
N ASN A 307 23.44 3.65 -10.22
CA ASN A 307 23.45 3.95 -11.66
C ASN A 307 22.44 5.03 -12.06
N ARG A 308 21.64 5.56 -11.08
CA ARG A 308 20.63 6.62 -11.25
C ARG A 308 19.52 6.26 -12.21
N VAL A 309 19.11 5.01 -12.22
CA VAL A 309 18.07 4.47 -13.09
C VAL A 309 17.02 3.67 -12.29
N ILE A 310 15.90 3.41 -12.90
CA ILE A 310 14.98 2.37 -12.46
C ILE A 310 15.21 1.16 -13.37
N ASP A 311 15.77 0.09 -12.82
CA ASP A 311 15.85 -1.18 -13.52
C ASP A 311 14.47 -1.84 -13.53
N VAL A 312 14.11 -2.41 -14.67
CA VAL A 312 12.79 -2.99 -14.89
C VAL A 312 12.94 -4.45 -15.30
N PHE A 313 12.12 -5.32 -14.69
CA PHE A 313 12.11 -6.75 -14.97
C PHE A 313 10.72 -7.21 -15.40
N ASP A 314 10.64 -8.07 -16.41
CA ASP A 314 9.41 -8.72 -16.84
C ASP A 314 9.00 -9.82 -15.84
N ARG A 315 7.83 -10.42 -16.08
CA ARG A 315 7.28 -11.50 -15.23
C ARG A 315 8.18 -12.75 -15.10
N ALA A 316 9.22 -12.86 -15.91
CA ALA A 316 10.22 -13.95 -15.89
C ALA A 316 11.59 -13.47 -15.38
N PHE A 317 11.63 -12.32 -14.69
CA PHE A 317 12.84 -11.69 -14.13
C PHE A 317 13.87 -11.25 -15.18
N ARG A 318 13.51 -11.15 -16.46
CA ARG A 318 14.41 -10.65 -17.49
C ARG A 318 14.40 -9.13 -17.50
N PRO A 319 15.58 -8.48 -17.56
CA PRO A 319 15.66 -7.04 -17.73
C PRO A 319 14.94 -6.58 -19.00
N VAL A 320 14.14 -5.53 -18.90
CA VAL A 320 13.40 -4.96 -20.04
C VAL A 320 13.45 -3.43 -19.99
N GLN A 321 13.28 -2.80 -21.15
CA GLN A 321 13.09 -1.36 -21.27
C GLN A 321 11.62 -1.05 -21.49
N LEU A 322 11.13 0.00 -20.82
CA LEU A 322 9.80 0.56 -21.01
C LEU A 322 9.88 1.85 -21.83
N PRO A 323 8.80 2.23 -22.54
CA PRO A 323 8.81 3.39 -23.44
C PRO A 323 9.20 4.71 -22.76
N GLY A 324 8.76 4.95 -21.53
CA GLY A 324 9.03 6.20 -20.80
C GLY A 324 10.42 6.28 -20.18
N GLY A 325 11.08 5.13 -19.95
CA GLY A 325 12.46 5.05 -19.47
C GLY A 325 12.73 5.70 -18.10
N PHE A 326 11.72 6.10 -17.35
CA PHE A 326 11.82 6.83 -16.07
C PHE A 326 12.65 8.12 -16.17
N ALA A 327 12.66 8.74 -17.34
CA ALA A 327 13.44 9.94 -17.58
C ALA A 327 12.78 11.19 -16.96
N ASP A 328 13.56 11.94 -16.19
CA ASP A 328 13.26 13.33 -15.82
C ASP A 328 14.35 14.22 -16.39
N PRO A 329 14.10 14.94 -17.50
CA PRO A 329 15.11 15.73 -18.18
C PRO A 329 15.63 16.90 -17.34
N ASN A 330 14.91 17.24 -16.29
CA ASN A 330 15.28 18.34 -15.38
C ASN A 330 15.79 17.84 -14.01
N LEU A 331 16.10 16.53 -13.87
CA LEU A 331 16.65 16.00 -12.62
C LEU A 331 18.02 16.62 -12.36
N PRO A 332 18.23 17.29 -11.21
CA PRO A 332 19.52 17.90 -10.92
C PRO A 332 20.64 16.87 -10.82
N ALA A 333 21.84 17.27 -11.21
CA ALA A 333 23.02 16.40 -11.12
C ALA A 333 23.27 15.96 -9.66
N GLY A 334 23.67 14.70 -9.50
CA GLY A 334 23.95 14.11 -8.18
C GLY A 334 22.74 13.56 -7.44
N PHE A 335 21.53 13.67 -7.99
CA PHE A 335 20.35 12.98 -7.46
C PHE A 335 20.17 11.61 -8.13
N ALA A 336 19.68 10.64 -7.34
CA ALA A 336 19.39 9.29 -7.79
C ALA A 336 18.07 8.79 -7.20
N PRO A 337 17.35 7.86 -7.88
CA PRO A 337 16.14 7.26 -7.34
C PRO A 337 16.48 6.48 -6.07
N PHE A 338 15.85 6.84 -4.95
CA PHE A 338 16.16 6.28 -3.63
C PHE A 338 15.11 5.29 -3.16
N ASN A 339 13.85 5.52 -3.48
CA ASN A 339 12.77 4.54 -3.33
C ASN A 339 11.79 4.66 -4.49
N ILE A 340 11.04 3.60 -4.72
CA ILE A 340 9.94 3.54 -5.66
C ILE A 340 8.77 2.81 -5.02
N GLN A 341 7.57 3.38 -5.12
CA GLN A 341 6.36 2.77 -4.55
C GLN A 341 5.15 3.02 -5.45
N ARG A 342 4.27 2.02 -5.56
CA ARG A 342 3.08 2.13 -6.39
C ARG A 342 1.88 2.56 -5.55
N PHE A 343 1.18 3.61 -5.98
CA PHE A 343 -0.13 4.01 -5.48
C PHE A 343 -1.12 4.06 -6.66
N GLY A 344 -2.11 3.17 -6.63
CA GLY A 344 -3.05 3.01 -7.74
C GLY A 344 -2.35 2.64 -9.06
N ALA A 345 -2.53 3.47 -10.09
CA ALA A 345 -1.93 3.31 -11.41
C ALA A 345 -0.62 4.08 -11.60
N SER A 346 -0.07 4.66 -10.54
CA SER A 346 1.13 5.50 -10.63
C SER A 346 2.26 4.97 -9.75
N LEU A 347 3.50 5.23 -10.19
CA LEU A 347 4.73 4.96 -9.48
C LEU A 347 5.27 6.29 -8.93
N TYR A 348 5.42 6.37 -7.63
CA TYR A 348 6.04 7.49 -6.93
C TYR A 348 7.49 7.13 -6.66
N VAL A 349 8.40 7.99 -7.09
CA VAL A 349 9.85 7.80 -6.94
C VAL A 349 10.41 8.94 -6.11
N THR A 350 11.04 8.61 -4.99
CA THR A 350 11.84 9.57 -4.23
C THR A 350 13.27 9.59 -4.74
N TYR A 351 13.89 10.74 -4.69
CA TYR A 351 15.30 10.93 -5.06
C TYR A 351 16.06 11.55 -3.89
N ALA A 352 17.27 11.07 -3.66
CA ALA A 352 18.23 11.61 -2.72
C ALA A 352 19.54 11.95 -3.42
N ARG A 353 20.35 12.81 -2.78
CA ARG A 353 21.70 13.09 -3.29
C ARG A 353 22.63 11.92 -3.00
N GLN A 354 23.44 11.57 -3.98
CA GLN A 354 24.47 10.54 -3.83
C GLN A 354 25.75 11.09 -3.18
N ASN A 355 26.44 10.22 -2.42
CA ASN A 355 27.84 10.42 -2.10
C ASN A 355 28.73 10.28 -3.36
N ALA A 356 30.04 10.56 -3.24
CA ALA A 356 30.97 10.49 -4.37
C ALA A 356 31.09 9.09 -4.97
N ALA A 357 30.85 8.03 -4.19
CA ALA A 357 30.88 6.64 -4.65
C ALA A 357 29.56 6.19 -5.32
N GLY A 358 28.49 6.96 -5.19
CA GLY A 358 27.14 6.62 -5.67
C GLY A 358 26.47 5.51 -4.87
N THR A 359 26.97 5.17 -3.69
CA THR A 359 26.49 4.03 -2.91
C THR A 359 25.56 4.41 -1.77
N ASP A 360 25.69 5.63 -1.26
CA ASP A 360 24.95 6.11 -0.09
C ASP A 360 24.37 7.52 -0.35
N GLU A 361 23.32 7.81 0.35
CA GLU A 361 22.69 9.13 0.35
C GLU A 361 23.47 10.14 1.18
N VAL A 362 23.39 11.38 0.78
CA VAL A 362 23.90 12.55 1.54
C VAL A 362 22.70 13.31 2.10
N ALA A 363 22.49 13.18 3.40
CA ALA A 363 21.43 13.88 4.10
C ALA A 363 21.70 15.39 4.13
N ALA A 364 20.74 16.17 3.66
CA ALA A 364 20.71 17.62 3.76
C ALA A 364 19.27 18.12 3.58
N GLU A 365 18.88 19.14 4.31
CA GLU A 365 17.59 19.79 4.13
C GLU A 365 17.48 20.37 2.70
N GLY A 366 16.34 20.16 2.06
CA GLY A 366 16.13 20.52 0.65
C GLY A 366 16.74 19.53 -0.35
N ALA A 367 17.43 18.48 0.11
CA ALA A 367 18.04 17.48 -0.76
C ALA A 367 17.11 16.27 -0.98
N GLY A 368 15.92 16.54 -1.51
CA GLY A 368 14.97 15.50 -1.88
C GLY A 368 14.07 15.93 -3.04
N ILE A 369 13.62 14.96 -3.84
CA ILE A 369 12.68 15.17 -4.96
C ILE A 369 11.70 14.00 -4.95
N ILE A 370 10.46 14.26 -5.38
CA ILE A 370 9.45 13.24 -5.60
C ILE A 370 8.89 13.42 -7.00
N ASN A 371 9.04 12.39 -7.83
CA ASN A 371 8.43 12.30 -9.16
C ASN A 371 7.30 11.28 -9.17
N VAL A 372 6.33 11.48 -10.05
CA VAL A 372 5.25 10.56 -10.33
C VAL A 372 5.33 10.12 -11.77
N PHE A 373 5.38 8.82 -12.00
CA PHE A 373 5.41 8.18 -13.30
C PHE A 373 4.17 7.30 -13.49
N ASP A 374 3.80 7.03 -14.73
CA ASP A 374 2.90 5.93 -15.03
C ASP A 374 3.64 4.57 -14.97
N LEU A 375 2.92 3.48 -15.20
CA LEU A 375 3.49 2.13 -15.18
C LEU A 375 4.37 1.82 -16.41
N GLU A 376 4.38 2.69 -17.43
CA GLU A 376 5.27 2.64 -18.60
C GLU A 376 6.56 3.46 -18.40
N GLY A 377 6.71 4.10 -17.25
CA GLY A 377 7.87 4.94 -16.93
C GLY A 377 7.83 6.33 -17.54
N ASN A 378 6.69 6.79 -18.05
CA ASN A 378 6.53 8.17 -18.50
C ASN A 378 6.37 9.08 -17.30
N LEU A 379 7.13 10.18 -17.24
CA LEU A 379 7.01 11.20 -16.22
C LEU A 379 5.65 11.92 -16.33
N LEU A 380 4.78 11.72 -15.38
CA LEU A 380 3.51 12.42 -15.30
C LEU A 380 3.71 13.83 -14.72
N ARG A 381 4.52 13.93 -13.66
CA ARG A 381 4.88 15.21 -13.03
C ARG A 381 6.02 15.05 -12.02
N ARG A 382 6.72 16.14 -11.75
CA ARG A 382 7.50 16.32 -10.52
C ARG A 382 6.56 16.82 -9.45
N LEU A 383 6.27 16.00 -8.44
CA LEU A 383 5.29 16.31 -7.40
C LEU A 383 5.82 17.32 -6.40
N PHE A 384 7.08 17.12 -5.96
CA PHE A 384 7.70 17.99 -4.95
C PHE A 384 9.22 18.06 -5.13
N THR A 385 9.82 19.20 -4.77
CA THR A 385 11.27 19.42 -4.86
C THR A 385 11.76 20.28 -3.70
N GLY A 386 12.82 19.83 -3.04
CA GLY A 386 13.47 20.61 -1.99
C GLY A 386 12.62 20.78 -0.73
N GLY A 387 12.54 22.01 -0.21
CA GLY A 387 11.79 22.32 1.00
C GLY A 387 12.23 21.46 2.19
N PRO A 388 11.30 20.80 2.90
CA PRO A 388 11.65 20.00 4.08
C PRO A 388 12.18 18.61 3.76
N LEU A 389 12.31 18.20 2.48
CA LEU A 389 12.79 16.88 2.13
C LEU A 389 14.28 16.72 2.41
N ASN A 390 14.65 15.65 3.09
CA ASN A 390 16.02 15.34 3.53
C ASN A 390 16.26 13.83 3.38
N ALA A 391 16.82 13.41 2.24
CA ALA A 391 16.95 12.00 1.84
C ALA A 391 15.63 11.23 2.04
N PRO A 392 14.54 11.59 1.36
CA PRO A 392 13.22 10.95 1.55
C PRO A 392 13.24 9.52 1.05
N TRP A 393 12.77 8.57 1.89
CA TRP A 393 12.66 7.17 1.48
C TRP A 393 11.24 6.63 1.65
N GLY A 394 10.70 6.60 2.87
CA GLY A 394 9.39 6.04 3.17
C GLY A 394 8.26 6.85 2.57
N MET A 395 7.31 6.20 1.95
CA MET A 395 6.09 6.83 1.47
C MET A 395 4.88 5.96 1.81
N THR A 396 3.77 6.59 2.16
CA THR A 396 2.46 5.92 2.22
C THR A 396 1.34 6.94 2.04
N MET A 397 0.19 6.52 1.51
CA MET A 397 -1.00 7.34 1.59
C MET A 397 -1.53 7.31 3.01
N ALA A 398 -1.72 8.47 3.62
CA ALA A 398 -2.33 8.57 4.94
C ALA A 398 -3.75 7.99 4.92
N PRO A 399 -4.16 7.26 5.97
CA PRO A 399 -5.54 6.81 6.08
C PRO A 399 -6.52 7.98 6.10
N SER A 400 -7.77 7.75 5.68
CA SER A 400 -8.83 8.78 5.71
C SER A 400 -9.21 9.23 7.13
N PHE A 401 -8.74 8.54 8.17
CA PHE A 401 -8.87 8.92 9.59
C PHE A 401 -7.53 9.24 10.22
N PHE A 402 -6.67 9.94 9.52
CA PHE A 402 -5.34 10.29 10.02
C PHE A 402 -5.24 11.78 10.41
N GLY A 403 -6.33 12.33 10.95
CA GLY A 403 -6.39 13.70 11.44
C GLY A 403 -6.24 14.74 10.32
N GLU A 404 -5.50 15.82 10.58
CA GLU A 404 -5.29 16.90 9.62
C GLU A 404 -4.58 16.47 8.33
N PHE A 405 -3.85 15.36 8.36
CA PHE A 405 -3.12 14.84 7.20
C PHE A 405 -3.81 13.64 6.53
N SER A 406 -5.09 13.39 6.83
CA SER A 406 -5.89 12.39 6.12
C SER A 406 -5.75 12.54 4.61
N ASP A 407 -5.64 11.40 3.90
CA ASP A 407 -5.58 11.30 2.43
C ASP A 407 -4.39 12.03 1.77
N THR A 408 -3.41 12.52 2.54
CA THR A 408 -2.17 13.06 1.99
C THR A 408 -1.13 11.98 1.72
N LEU A 409 -0.15 12.29 0.89
CA LEU A 409 1.07 11.49 0.78
C LEU A 409 1.97 11.81 1.98
N LEU A 410 2.16 10.84 2.87
CA LEU A 410 3.16 10.92 3.92
C LEU A 410 4.52 10.51 3.37
N VAL A 411 5.52 11.32 3.66
CA VAL A 411 6.90 11.13 3.20
C VAL A 411 7.84 11.18 4.40
N GLY A 412 8.52 10.08 4.66
CA GLY A 412 9.52 9.96 5.72
C GLY A 412 10.92 10.29 5.22
N ASN A 413 11.59 11.18 5.91
CA ASN A 413 12.98 11.52 5.69
C ASN A 413 13.90 10.57 6.45
N LEU A 414 14.83 9.93 5.78
CA LEU A 414 15.93 9.20 6.44
C LEU A 414 16.87 10.18 7.15
N GLY A 415 17.11 11.36 6.55
CA GLY A 415 18.13 12.29 7.01
C GLY A 415 17.84 12.94 8.36
N ASP A 416 16.57 13.16 8.73
CA ASP A 416 16.18 13.79 10.00
C ASP A 416 15.05 13.07 10.73
N GLY A 417 14.55 11.97 10.18
CA GLY A 417 13.48 11.15 10.78
C GLY A 417 12.09 11.75 10.77
N ARG A 418 11.90 12.93 10.18
CA ARG A 418 10.61 13.63 10.15
C ARG A 418 9.68 13.04 9.09
N ILE A 419 8.39 13.17 9.34
CA ILE A 419 7.34 12.72 8.41
C ILE A 419 6.55 13.93 7.94
N HIS A 420 6.58 14.16 6.64
CA HIS A 420 5.95 15.30 5.98
C HIS A 420 4.72 14.84 5.21
N ALA A 421 3.71 15.69 5.19
CA ALA A 421 2.46 15.49 4.46
C ALA A 421 2.43 16.39 3.22
N ILE A 422 2.18 15.80 2.07
CA ILE A 422 2.11 16.48 0.77
C ILE A 422 0.79 16.12 0.12
N ASP A 423 0.07 17.10 -0.38
CA ASP A 423 -1.15 16.87 -1.17
C ASP A 423 -0.79 16.09 -2.46
N PRO A 424 -1.27 14.85 -2.64
CA PRO A 424 -0.89 14.02 -3.78
C PRO A 424 -1.46 14.53 -5.10
N ALA A 425 -2.48 15.41 -5.09
CA ALA A 425 -3.06 15.95 -6.30
C ALA A 425 -2.32 17.21 -6.78
N THR A 426 -1.94 18.10 -5.87
CA THR A 426 -1.38 19.42 -6.20
C THR A 426 0.12 19.52 -5.96
N GLY A 427 0.70 18.64 -5.14
CA GLY A 427 2.08 18.77 -4.64
C GLY A 427 2.23 19.81 -3.54
N ARG A 428 1.14 20.39 -3.03
CA ARG A 428 1.21 21.38 -1.96
C ARG A 428 1.68 20.74 -0.65
N TYR A 429 2.65 21.36 0.01
CA TYR A 429 3.07 20.97 1.35
C TYR A 429 1.94 21.24 2.35
N ALA A 430 1.48 20.22 3.06
CA ALA A 430 0.41 20.31 4.05
C ALA A 430 0.92 20.48 5.48
N GLY A 431 2.12 19.99 5.79
CA GLY A 431 2.70 20.07 7.13
C GLY A 431 3.57 18.87 7.48
N MET A 432 3.82 18.67 8.78
CA MET A 432 4.54 17.50 9.31
C MET A 432 3.86 16.96 10.56
N LEU A 433 4.02 15.66 10.82
CA LEU A 433 3.48 15.01 12.00
C LEU A 433 4.13 15.60 13.28
N ARG A 434 3.31 15.86 14.30
CA ARG A 434 3.75 16.40 15.58
C ARG A 434 3.18 15.62 16.76
N TYR A 435 3.96 15.52 17.82
CA TYR A 435 3.47 15.06 19.11
C TYR A 435 2.50 16.07 19.74
N ARG A 436 1.82 15.66 20.84
CA ARG A 436 0.89 16.52 21.56
C ARG A 436 1.52 17.82 22.12
N ASP A 437 2.81 17.79 22.42
CA ASP A 437 3.59 18.96 22.87
C ASP A 437 4.01 19.91 21.73
N GLY A 438 3.61 19.60 20.50
CA GLY A 438 3.92 20.38 19.31
C GLY A 438 5.30 20.08 18.69
N ASN A 439 6.12 19.26 19.33
CA ASN A 439 7.40 18.85 18.77
C ASN A 439 7.19 17.95 17.53
N PRO A 440 8.05 18.05 16.49
CA PRO A 440 7.98 17.14 15.35
C PRO A 440 8.14 15.67 15.77
N VAL A 441 7.35 14.79 15.16
CA VAL A 441 7.64 13.35 15.19
C VAL A 441 8.94 13.16 14.39
N ALA A 442 9.99 12.72 15.06
CA ALA A 442 11.30 12.46 14.45
C ALA A 442 11.78 11.07 14.88
N LEU A 443 11.89 10.17 13.91
CA LEU A 443 12.26 8.77 14.09
C LEU A 443 13.65 8.57 13.48
N GLU A 444 14.68 8.48 14.31
CA GLU A 444 16.06 8.30 13.84
C GLU A 444 16.15 7.10 12.89
N GLY A 445 16.74 7.31 11.71
CA GLY A 445 16.93 6.27 10.72
C GLY A 445 15.63 5.76 10.09
N LEU A 446 14.62 6.60 9.99
CA LEU A 446 13.32 6.27 9.39
C LEU A 446 13.47 5.80 7.94
N TYR A 447 13.01 4.57 7.67
CA TYR A 447 12.91 4.00 6.34
C TYR A 447 11.47 3.79 5.91
N GLY A 448 10.89 2.62 6.18
CA GLY A 448 9.60 2.21 5.66
C GLY A 448 8.41 2.91 6.33
N LEU A 449 7.42 3.24 5.52
CA LEU A 449 6.09 3.68 5.96
C LEU A 449 5.04 2.86 5.22
N ILE A 450 4.03 2.35 5.94
CA ILE A 450 2.92 1.61 5.34
C ILE A 450 1.67 1.72 6.21
N THR A 451 0.49 1.76 5.60
CA THR A 451 -0.80 1.65 6.32
C THR A 451 -1.16 0.19 6.59
N GLY A 452 -1.87 -0.07 7.66
CA GLY A 452 -2.36 -1.40 7.98
C GLY A 452 -3.37 -1.94 6.95
N ASN A 453 -3.53 -3.27 6.88
CA ASN A 453 -4.43 -3.91 5.92
C ASN A 453 -5.78 -4.35 6.51
N GLY A 454 -6.08 -4.00 7.77
CA GLY A 454 -7.33 -4.39 8.45
C GLY A 454 -7.41 -5.88 8.81
N ARG A 455 -6.30 -6.61 8.66
CA ARG A 455 -6.16 -8.04 8.97
C ARG A 455 -4.92 -8.28 9.86
N ASN A 456 -4.12 -9.29 9.57
CA ASN A 456 -2.90 -9.58 10.31
C ASN A 456 -1.85 -8.44 10.23
N GLY A 457 -1.93 -7.60 9.21
CA GLY A 457 -1.10 -6.41 9.03
C GLY A 457 -1.71 -5.13 9.62
N GLY A 458 -2.52 -5.24 10.66
CA GLY A 458 -2.85 -4.15 11.56
C GLY A 458 -4.00 -3.23 11.16
N ASP A 459 -4.19 -2.21 11.99
CA ASP A 459 -5.25 -1.21 11.85
C ASP A 459 -5.07 -0.40 10.55
N PRO A 460 -6.08 -0.36 9.65
CA PRO A 460 -6.01 0.41 8.41
C PRO A 460 -6.03 1.93 8.65
N ASN A 461 -6.32 2.39 9.88
CA ASN A 461 -6.27 3.80 10.27
C ASN A 461 -4.95 4.19 10.95
N ALA A 462 -3.99 3.29 11.02
CA ALA A 462 -2.67 3.54 11.56
C ALA A 462 -1.59 3.45 10.48
N VAL A 463 -0.51 4.19 10.66
CA VAL A 463 0.71 4.09 9.85
C VAL A 463 1.76 3.31 10.64
N TYR A 464 2.38 2.33 10.01
CA TYR A 464 3.45 1.55 10.58
C TYR A 464 4.77 1.94 9.94
N PHE A 465 5.86 1.85 10.72
CA PHE A 465 7.17 2.30 10.27
C PHE A 465 8.29 1.33 10.63
N THR A 466 9.36 1.41 9.89
CA THR A 466 10.66 0.79 10.20
C THR A 466 11.71 1.89 10.35
N ALA A 467 12.59 1.73 11.33
CA ALA A 467 13.66 2.69 11.58
C ALA A 467 14.95 1.98 12.02
N ALA A 468 16.09 2.38 11.43
CA ALA A 468 17.40 1.88 11.78
C ALA A 468 18.09 2.83 12.78
N VAL A 469 18.04 2.49 14.05
CA VAL A 469 18.48 3.36 15.14
C VAL A 469 19.94 3.07 15.55
N SER A 470 20.63 4.08 16.08
CA SER A 470 22.04 3.97 16.44
C SER A 470 22.27 3.15 17.73
N GLY A 471 21.44 3.31 18.76
CA GLY A 471 21.67 2.70 20.06
C GLY A 471 23.08 3.03 20.61
N GLN A 472 23.62 2.15 21.47
CA GLN A 472 24.98 2.28 22.02
C GLN A 472 26.08 1.71 21.10
N ALA A 473 25.72 1.08 19.98
CA ALA A 473 26.60 0.47 19.01
C ALA A 473 26.73 1.34 17.74
N ARG A 474 27.17 0.76 16.63
CA ARG A 474 27.34 1.47 15.36
C ARG A 474 26.03 2.14 14.92
N LYS A 475 26.13 3.34 14.30
CA LYS A 475 25.02 4.05 13.70
C LYS A 475 24.23 3.12 12.76
N GLY A 476 22.90 3.02 12.97
CA GLY A 476 22.01 2.24 12.13
C GLY A 476 22.09 0.72 12.26
N SER A 477 22.81 0.18 13.27
CA SER A 477 22.91 -1.28 13.45
C SER A 477 21.75 -1.93 14.19
N ASN A 478 20.89 -1.11 14.81
CA ASN A 478 19.73 -1.58 15.55
C ASN A 478 18.46 -1.21 14.80
N GLY A 479 17.32 -1.69 15.31
CA GLY A 479 16.07 -1.47 14.60
C GLY A 479 14.87 -1.34 15.49
N VAL A 480 13.89 -0.61 14.96
CA VAL A 480 12.55 -0.47 15.51
C VAL A 480 11.53 -0.73 14.39
N PHE A 481 10.52 -1.53 14.69
CA PHE A 481 9.25 -1.58 13.99
C PHE A 481 8.21 -0.99 14.91
N GLY A 482 7.44 -0.02 14.42
CA GLY A 482 6.50 0.72 15.26
C GLY A 482 5.25 1.16 14.51
N ARG A 483 4.38 1.85 15.27
CA ARG A 483 3.08 2.32 14.81
C ARG A 483 2.89 3.78 15.17
N ILE A 484 2.23 4.53 14.29
CA ILE A 484 1.81 5.92 14.47
C ILE A 484 0.29 5.97 14.39
N THR A 485 -0.34 6.58 15.38
CA THR A 485 -1.80 6.78 15.44
C THR A 485 -2.12 8.24 15.75
N VAL A 486 -3.30 8.67 15.34
CA VAL A 486 -3.82 9.99 15.72
C VAL A 486 -4.31 9.92 17.15
N LEU A 487 -3.94 10.91 17.96
CA LEU A 487 -4.50 11.11 19.28
C LEU A 487 -5.88 11.79 19.17
N PRO A 488 -6.85 11.38 20.01
CA PRO A 488 -8.18 11.96 20.01
C PRO A 488 -8.18 13.43 20.48
#